data_5475863dabe3c1873d5d30a6f2aef1c9
#
_entry.id   5475863dabe3c1873d5d30a6f2aef1c9
#
_cell.length_a   1.000
_cell.length_b   1.000
_cell.length_c   1.000
_cell.angle_alpha   90.00
_cell.angle_beta   90.00
_cell.angle_gamma   90.00
#
_symmetry.space_group_name_H-M   'P 1'
#
loop_
_entity.id
_entity.type
_entity.pdbx_description
1 polymer ?
#
loop_
_entity_poly.entity_id
_entity_poly.type
_entity_poly.pdbx_seq_one_letter_code
_entity_poly.pdbx_strand_id
1 'polypeptide(L)'
;MAVLLCAQCNQALEGLPAASICGGIMGDEYVESWYFCASCGVYTVEIYHDRFAGEPSVLTRGPVAKADGDAQVALIRNCPSTWDKTCRCPSHMTYFGDSLD
;
A
#
# COMPACT_ATOMS: atom_id res chain seq x y z
N MET A 1 6.16 19.11 -1.63
CA MET A 1 5.64 17.76 -1.83
C MET A 1 6.66 16.74 -1.33
N ALA A 2 6.24 15.85 -0.46
CA ALA A 2 7.14 14.84 0.06
C ALA A 2 7.45 13.81 -1.03
N VAL A 3 8.72 13.44 -1.15
CA VAL A 3 9.16 12.41 -2.09
C VAL A 3 9.33 11.12 -1.32
N LEU A 4 8.75 10.02 -1.83
CA LEU A 4 8.94 8.72 -1.24
C LEU A 4 10.36 8.22 -1.53
N LEU A 5 11.05 7.78 -0.49
CA LEU A 5 12.40 7.25 -0.62
C LEU A 5 12.37 5.72 -0.46
N CYS A 6 13.23 5.05 -1.22
CA CYS A 6 13.42 3.61 -1.07
C CYS A 6 13.87 3.29 0.36
N ALA A 7 13.20 2.33 1.00
CA ALA A 7 13.51 1.97 2.38
C ALA A 7 14.91 1.34 2.54
N GLN A 8 15.55 0.94 1.46
CA GLN A 8 16.88 0.33 1.51
C GLN A 8 18.00 1.28 1.10
N CYS A 9 17.85 1.98 -0.03
CA CYS A 9 18.95 2.80 -0.58
C CYS A 9 18.70 4.30 -0.51
N ASN A 10 17.52 4.74 -0.06
CA ASN A 10 17.14 6.14 0.05
C ASN A 10 17.07 6.91 -1.28
N GLN A 11 17.09 6.21 -2.42
CA GLN A 11 16.83 6.87 -3.70
C GLN A 11 15.37 7.25 -3.81
N ALA A 12 15.08 8.37 -4.47
CA ALA A 12 13.73 8.81 -4.71
C ALA A 12 13.00 7.79 -5.61
N LEU A 13 11.80 7.39 -5.20
CA LEU A 13 10.94 6.51 -5.98
C LEU A 13 9.94 7.40 -6.71
N GLU A 14 10.09 7.50 -8.03
CA GLU A 14 9.29 8.36 -8.86
C GLU A 14 8.27 7.56 -9.66
N GLY A 15 7.26 8.27 -10.17
CA GLY A 15 6.22 7.67 -10.99
C GLY A 15 5.09 7.07 -10.18
N LEU A 16 4.32 6.23 -10.85
CA LEU A 16 3.15 5.60 -10.25
C LEU A 16 3.53 4.35 -9.47
N PRO A 17 2.79 4.02 -8.41
CA PRO A 17 3.01 2.76 -7.71
C PRO A 17 2.70 1.56 -8.59
N ALA A 18 3.31 0.43 -8.30
CA ALA A 18 2.98 -0.83 -8.96
C ALA A 18 1.56 -1.25 -8.66
N ALA A 19 1.07 -0.96 -7.47
CA ALA A 19 -0.32 -1.21 -7.06
C ALA A 19 -0.66 -0.36 -5.85
N SER A 20 -1.95 -0.05 -5.69
CA SER A 20 -2.48 0.65 -4.51
C SER A 20 -3.81 0.04 -4.14
N ILE A 21 -4.13 0.04 -2.85
CA ILE A 21 -5.40 -0.50 -2.36
C ILE A 21 -5.89 0.33 -1.16
N CYS A 22 -7.20 0.60 -1.14
CA CYS A 22 -7.87 1.31 -0.04
C CYS A 22 -8.59 0.32 0.87
N GLY A 23 -8.59 0.61 2.17
CA GLY A 23 -9.37 -0.16 3.13
C GLY A 23 -9.87 0.71 4.26
N GLY A 24 -11.04 0.38 4.81
CA GLY A 24 -11.61 1.03 5.99
C GLY A 24 -11.44 0.14 7.21
N ILE A 25 -10.83 0.68 8.27
CA ILE A 25 -10.60 -0.07 9.50
C ILE A 25 -10.95 0.84 10.67
N MET A 26 -11.92 0.42 11.47
CA MET A 26 -12.37 1.15 12.66
C MET A 26 -12.73 2.62 12.38
N GLY A 27 -13.36 2.87 11.25
CA GLY A 27 -13.77 4.21 10.84
C GLY A 27 -12.69 5.01 10.11
N ASP A 28 -11.46 4.58 10.17
CA ASP A 28 -10.34 5.23 9.48
C ASP A 28 -10.18 4.65 8.08
N GLU A 29 -9.59 5.44 7.18
CA GLU A 29 -9.30 5.01 5.82
C GLU A 29 -7.80 4.86 5.64
N TYR A 30 -7.39 3.77 5.01
CA TYR A 30 -6.00 3.48 4.70
C TYR A 30 -5.83 3.31 3.21
N VAL A 31 -4.75 3.89 2.65
CA VAL A 31 -4.33 3.64 1.28
C VAL A 31 -2.90 3.14 1.32
N GLU A 32 -2.69 1.92 0.86
CA GLU A 32 -1.35 1.33 0.79
C GLU A 32 -0.91 1.26 -0.65
N SER A 33 0.23 1.88 -0.93
CA SER A 33 0.79 1.98 -2.28
C SER A 33 2.17 1.34 -2.32
N TRP A 34 2.36 0.45 -3.28
CA TRP A 34 3.58 -0.36 -3.41
C TRP A 34 4.46 0.20 -4.52
N TYR A 35 5.67 0.61 -4.15
CA TYR A 35 6.66 1.16 -5.07
C TYR A 35 7.87 0.23 -5.16
N PHE A 36 8.30 -0.06 -6.38
CA PHE A 36 9.43 -0.94 -6.63
C PHE A 36 10.70 -0.14 -6.91
N CYS A 37 11.78 -0.50 -6.22
CA CYS A 37 13.11 0.06 -6.50
C CYS A 37 13.89 -0.93 -7.37
N ALA A 38 14.10 -0.57 -8.64
CA ALA A 38 14.81 -1.43 -9.58
C ALA A 38 16.28 -1.63 -9.18
N SER A 39 16.89 -0.62 -8.54
CA SER A 39 18.29 -0.71 -8.12
C SER A 39 18.50 -1.71 -7.00
N CYS A 40 17.55 -1.82 -6.07
CA CYS A 40 17.66 -2.72 -4.91
C CYS A 40 16.91 -4.04 -5.11
N GLY A 41 15.93 -4.07 -6.03
CA GLY A 41 15.06 -5.22 -6.19
C GLY A 41 14.12 -5.44 -5.01
N VAL A 42 13.71 -4.37 -4.34
CA VAL A 42 12.82 -4.42 -3.18
C VAL A 42 11.68 -3.43 -3.34
N TYR A 43 10.62 -3.64 -2.56
CA TYR A 43 9.49 -2.72 -2.50
C TYR A 43 9.54 -1.85 -1.25
N THR A 44 9.02 -0.63 -1.39
CA THR A 44 8.71 0.26 -0.28
C THR A 44 7.21 0.54 -0.34
N VAL A 45 6.53 0.42 0.79
CA VAL A 45 5.09 0.64 0.88
C VAL A 45 4.84 1.98 1.54
N GLU A 46 4.09 2.84 0.87
CA GLU A 46 3.61 4.08 1.47
C GLU A 46 2.21 3.82 2.02
N ILE A 47 2.01 4.11 3.31
CA ILE A 47 0.73 3.89 3.97
C ILE A 47 0.16 5.27 4.33
N TYR A 48 -0.87 5.68 3.61
CA TYR A 48 -1.63 6.88 3.94
C TYR A 48 -2.76 6.48 4.88
N HIS A 49 -2.79 7.11 6.05
CA HIS A 49 -3.79 6.85 7.07
C HIS A 49 -4.62 8.11 7.29
N ASP A 50 -5.85 8.10 6.80
CA ASP A 50 -6.80 9.19 6.97
C ASP A 50 -7.69 8.85 8.17
N ARG A 51 -7.49 9.57 9.26
CA ARG A 51 -8.21 9.32 10.51
C ARG A 51 -9.58 9.97 10.48
N PHE A 52 -10.57 9.25 10.97
CA PHE A 52 -11.93 9.78 11.09
C PHE A 52 -11.96 11.05 11.95
N ALA A 53 -11.21 11.05 13.04
CA ALA A 53 -11.14 12.19 13.95
C ALA A 53 -9.67 12.49 14.26
N GLY A 54 -9.03 13.26 13.39
CA GLY A 54 -7.63 13.62 13.56
C GLY A 54 -6.98 13.94 12.23
N GLU A 55 -5.70 14.30 12.29
CA GLU A 55 -4.95 14.63 11.08
C GLU A 55 -4.48 13.37 10.37
N PRO A 56 -4.46 13.38 9.03
CA PRO A 56 -3.91 12.26 8.29
C PRO A 56 -2.40 12.13 8.52
N SER A 57 -1.90 10.93 8.38
CA SER A 57 -0.47 10.66 8.51
C SER A 57 -0.02 9.76 7.37
N VAL A 58 1.28 9.82 7.07
CA VAL A 58 1.91 8.98 6.06
C VAL A 58 3.05 8.23 6.71
N LEU A 59 3.04 6.91 6.58
CA LEU A 59 4.09 6.04 7.08
C LEU A 59 4.67 5.25 5.91
N THR A 60 5.90 4.77 6.09
CA THR A 60 6.52 3.88 5.13
C THR A 60 6.85 2.55 5.80
N ARG A 61 6.78 1.49 5.02
CA ARG A 61 7.12 0.15 5.46
C ARG A 61 8.04 -0.48 4.42
N GLY A 62 9.00 -1.25 4.88
CA GLY A 62 9.94 -1.95 4.02
C GLY A 62 11.35 -1.91 4.59
N PRO A 63 12.34 -2.38 3.83
CA PRO A 63 12.17 -2.95 2.48
C PRO A 63 11.47 -4.29 2.51
N VAL A 64 10.65 -4.54 1.47
CA VAL A 64 9.96 -5.82 1.29
C VAL A 64 10.64 -6.55 0.13
N ALA A 65 10.99 -7.82 0.35
CA ALA A 65 11.65 -8.61 -0.69
C ALA A 65 10.79 -8.69 -1.94
N LYS A 66 11.45 -8.74 -3.11
CA LYS A 66 10.75 -8.72 -4.39
C LYS A 66 9.69 -9.81 -4.50
N ALA A 67 10.02 -11.06 -4.11
CA ALA A 67 9.09 -12.17 -4.22
C ALA A 67 7.82 -11.94 -3.38
N ASP A 68 8.00 -11.46 -2.14
CA ASP A 68 6.88 -11.18 -1.24
C ASP A 68 6.05 -9.99 -1.75
N GLY A 69 6.72 -8.95 -2.22
CA GLY A 69 6.05 -7.78 -2.76
C GLY A 69 5.32 -8.08 -4.06
N ASP A 70 5.91 -8.89 -4.95
CA ASP A 70 5.27 -9.30 -6.20
C ASP A 70 3.95 -10.04 -5.91
N ALA A 71 3.93 -10.88 -4.87
CA ALA A 71 2.73 -11.60 -4.47
C ALA A 71 1.63 -10.64 -4.00
N GLN A 72 2.00 -9.64 -3.21
CA GLN A 72 1.04 -8.63 -2.73
C GLN A 72 0.52 -7.76 -3.88
N VAL A 73 1.39 -7.34 -4.77
CA VAL A 73 1.01 -6.55 -5.95
C VAL A 73 0.04 -7.34 -6.84
N ALA A 74 0.32 -8.63 -7.06
CA ALA A 74 -0.57 -9.48 -7.85
C ALA A 74 -1.94 -9.63 -7.18
N LEU A 75 -1.94 -9.79 -5.85
CA LEU A 75 -3.18 -9.87 -5.07
C LEU A 75 -4.02 -8.61 -5.23
N ILE A 76 -3.40 -7.44 -5.11
CA ILE A 76 -4.08 -6.15 -5.26
C ILE A 76 -4.64 -6.01 -6.68
N ARG A 77 -3.86 -6.37 -7.70
CA ARG A 77 -4.28 -6.25 -9.10
C ARG A 77 -5.46 -7.14 -9.46
N ASN A 78 -5.71 -8.18 -8.67
CA ASN A 78 -6.88 -9.03 -8.86
C ASN A 78 -8.16 -8.41 -8.29
N CYS A 79 -8.05 -7.33 -7.54
CA CYS A 79 -9.21 -6.63 -6.99
C CYS A 79 -9.83 -5.73 -8.07
N PRO A 80 -11.14 -5.81 -8.34
CA PRO A 80 -11.78 -4.97 -9.35
C PRO A 80 -11.99 -3.52 -8.90
N SER A 81 -11.90 -3.25 -7.59
CA SER A 81 -12.22 -1.93 -7.02
C SER A 81 -11.25 -1.59 -5.90
N THR A 82 -9.96 -1.47 -6.24
CA THR A 82 -8.91 -1.18 -5.24
C THR A 82 -9.10 0.17 -4.54
N TRP A 83 -9.75 1.11 -5.22
CA TRP A 83 -10.03 2.45 -4.71
C TRP A 83 -11.22 2.50 -3.74
N ASP A 84 -11.99 1.43 -3.65
CA ASP A 84 -13.22 1.38 -2.87
C ASP A 84 -12.96 0.70 -1.53
N LYS A 85 -12.94 1.50 -0.46
CA LYS A 85 -12.69 0.99 0.89
C LYS A 85 -13.78 0.03 1.38
N THR A 86 -14.93 -0.01 0.72
CA THR A 86 -16.03 -0.92 1.07
C THR A 86 -16.01 -2.22 0.27
N CYS A 87 -15.07 -2.36 -0.67
CA CYS A 87 -14.94 -3.58 -1.45
C CYS A 87 -14.64 -4.77 -0.55
N ARG A 88 -15.32 -5.88 -0.79
CA ARG A 88 -15.19 -7.13 -0.01
C ARG A 88 -14.89 -8.31 -0.90
N CYS A 89 -14.20 -8.07 -2.03
CA CYS A 89 -13.76 -9.16 -2.91
C CYS A 89 -12.73 -10.04 -2.19
N PRO A 90 -12.49 -11.28 -2.69
CA PRO A 90 -11.50 -12.15 -2.05
C PRO A 90 -10.11 -11.51 -1.89
N SER A 91 -9.68 -10.73 -2.88
CA SER A 91 -8.38 -10.05 -2.82
C SER A 91 -8.32 -9.02 -1.70
N HIS A 92 -9.37 -8.20 -1.55
CA HIS A 92 -9.46 -7.21 -0.47
C HIS A 92 -9.44 -7.88 0.89
N MET A 93 -10.24 -8.93 1.05
CA MET A 93 -10.34 -9.67 2.31
C MET A 93 -9.01 -10.36 2.65
N THR A 94 -8.33 -10.91 1.66
CA THR A 94 -7.02 -11.55 1.87
C THR A 94 -5.97 -10.51 2.26
N TYR A 95 -5.96 -9.37 1.58
CA TYR A 95 -4.94 -8.33 1.83
C TYR A 95 -5.05 -7.74 3.23
N PHE A 96 -6.24 -7.33 3.63
CA PHE A 96 -6.47 -6.69 4.93
C PHE A 96 -6.83 -7.66 6.06
N GLY A 97 -7.19 -8.90 5.72
CA GLY A 97 -7.65 -9.88 6.70
C GLY A 97 -8.98 -9.49 7.30
N ASP A 98 -9.19 -9.83 8.57
CA ASP A 98 -10.44 -9.55 9.28
C ASP A 98 -10.54 -8.12 9.79
N SER A 99 -9.59 -7.25 9.44
CA SER A 99 -9.53 -5.89 9.96
C SER A 99 -10.55 -4.94 9.34
N LEU A 100 -11.03 -5.25 8.13
CA LEU A 100 -11.96 -4.35 7.42
C LEU A 100 -13.29 -4.19 8.13
N ASP A 101 -13.78 -2.94 8.10
CA ASP A 101 -15.12 -2.60 8.64
C ASP A 101 -16.24 -3.29 7.89
#